data_4012313d825bd871733790669f967407
#
_entry.id   4012313d825bd871733790669f967407
#
_cell.length_a   1.000
_cell.length_b   1.000
_cell.length_c   1.000
_cell.angle_alpha   90.00
_cell.angle_beta   90.00
_cell.angle_gamma   90.00
#
_symmetry.space_group_name_H-M   'P 1'
#
loop_
_entity.id
_entity.type
_entity.pdbx_description
1 polymer ?
#
loop_
_entity_poly.entity_id
_entity_poly.type
_entity_poly.pdbx_seq_one_letter_code
_entity_poly.pdbx_strand_id
1 'polypeptide(L)'
;MPRWESDAQGRLERAALELFESQGFERTSVAQIAGAAGLKERSFYRYFPDKREVLFAGDEIESHLVAQLEAADPGLTPIEALLAALGAAEEIFRPREFLVRRGKVIAANPALAERELIKLASIADALVPVIERRGVDPGKARFIIDVVLAIHRHAMPRWLAEPDTTLSQAMAQSAAELSEAIKALGSTSQH
;
A
#
# COMPACT_ATOMS: atom_id res chain seq x y z
N MET A 1 16.45 -5.76 16.40
CA MET A 1 16.28 -4.85 15.26
C MET A 1 15.46 -5.57 14.19
N PRO A 2 14.47 -4.93 13.57
CA PRO A 2 13.72 -5.53 12.48
C PRO A 2 14.65 -5.96 11.35
N ARG A 3 14.36 -7.09 10.70
CA ARG A 3 15.22 -7.71 9.65
C ARG A 3 15.51 -6.77 8.47
N TRP A 4 14.57 -5.89 8.11
CA TRP A 4 14.73 -4.93 7.00
C TRP A 4 15.75 -3.82 7.29
N GLU A 5 16.01 -3.50 8.57
CA GLU A 5 16.98 -2.45 8.96
C GLU A 5 18.43 -2.88 8.76
N SER A 6 18.72 -4.17 8.77
CA SER A 6 20.08 -4.70 8.62
C SER A 6 20.47 -4.95 7.18
N ASP A 7 19.52 -5.04 6.25
CA ASP A 7 19.79 -5.24 4.83
C ASP A 7 20.11 -3.93 4.10
N ALA A 8 20.71 -4.03 2.92
CA ALA A 8 21.11 -2.86 2.15
C ALA A 8 19.91 -2.06 1.63
N GLN A 9 18.82 -2.73 1.30
CA GLN A 9 17.59 -2.11 0.82
C GLN A 9 16.93 -1.28 1.93
N GLY A 10 16.70 -1.86 3.11
CA GLY A 10 16.11 -1.15 4.24
C GLY A 10 16.95 0.03 4.74
N ARG A 11 18.30 -0.06 4.63
CA ARG A 11 19.18 1.09 4.92
C ARG A 11 18.98 2.22 3.93
N LEU A 12 18.84 1.92 2.63
CA LEU A 12 18.57 2.92 1.60
C LEU A 12 17.20 3.58 1.80
N GLU A 13 16.16 2.81 2.09
CA GLU A 13 14.81 3.31 2.36
C GLU A 13 14.80 4.28 3.56
N ARG A 14 15.44 3.91 4.67
CA ARG A 14 15.55 4.75 5.86
C ARG A 14 16.34 6.02 5.60
N ALA A 15 17.51 5.89 4.97
CA ALA A 15 18.33 7.04 4.63
C ALA A 15 17.60 8.02 3.69
N ALA A 16 16.86 7.48 2.71
CA ALA A 16 16.04 8.30 1.82
C ALA A 16 14.94 9.05 2.58
N LEU A 17 14.22 8.35 3.46
CA LEU A 17 13.15 8.96 4.25
C LEU A 17 13.68 10.09 5.13
N GLU A 18 14.77 9.89 5.85
CA GLU A 18 15.42 10.90 6.68
C GLU A 18 15.88 12.13 5.88
N LEU A 19 16.46 11.92 4.71
CA LEU A 19 16.89 13.01 3.83
C LEU A 19 15.71 13.75 3.20
N PHE A 20 14.66 13.04 2.81
CA PHE A 20 13.46 13.67 2.27
C PHE A 20 12.73 14.52 3.30
N GLU A 21 12.70 14.10 4.56
CA GLU A 21 12.13 14.88 5.67
C GLU A 21 12.99 16.10 6.00
N SER A 22 14.30 15.95 6.07
CA SER A 22 15.18 17.02 6.54
C SER A 22 15.47 18.10 5.50
N GLN A 23 15.66 17.72 4.23
CA GLN A 23 16.02 18.66 3.17
C GLN A 23 15.07 18.68 1.98
N GLY A 24 14.06 17.80 1.96
CA GLY A 24 13.06 17.68 0.89
C GLY A 24 13.49 16.76 -0.25
N PHE A 25 12.48 16.22 -0.93
CA PHE A 25 12.66 15.26 -2.03
C PHE A 25 13.51 15.81 -3.18
N GLU A 26 13.22 17.03 -3.66
CA GLU A 26 13.89 17.60 -4.82
C GLU A 26 15.40 17.84 -4.59
N ARG A 27 15.77 18.25 -3.40
CA ARG A 27 17.16 18.56 -3.03
C ARG A 27 18.00 17.34 -2.65
N THR A 28 17.38 16.17 -2.56
CA THR A 28 18.06 14.92 -2.20
C THR A 28 18.52 14.20 -3.47
N SER A 29 19.80 13.82 -3.52
CA SER A 29 20.38 13.02 -4.60
C SER A 29 20.52 11.54 -4.22
N VAL A 30 20.60 10.67 -5.24
CA VAL A 30 20.87 9.24 -5.05
C VAL A 30 22.23 9.03 -4.36
N ALA A 31 23.23 9.84 -4.70
CA ALA A 31 24.55 9.78 -4.06
C ALA A 31 24.48 10.07 -2.56
N GLN A 32 23.68 11.06 -2.14
CA GLN A 32 23.44 11.35 -0.72
C GLN A 32 22.74 10.20 0.00
N ILE A 33 21.70 9.62 -0.60
CA ILE A 33 20.98 8.48 -0.04
C ILE A 33 21.92 7.29 0.14
N ALA A 34 22.70 6.94 -0.90
CA ALA A 34 23.65 5.84 -0.84
C ALA A 34 24.74 6.08 0.22
N GLY A 35 25.30 7.30 0.26
CA GLY A 35 26.29 7.69 1.26
C GLY A 35 25.77 7.59 2.69
N ALA A 36 24.57 8.09 2.97
CA ALA A 36 23.93 7.99 4.28
C ALA A 36 23.65 6.54 4.68
N ALA A 37 23.34 5.67 3.71
CA ALA A 37 23.17 4.24 3.92
C ALA A 37 24.50 3.46 4.06
N GLY A 38 25.66 4.11 3.96
CA GLY A 38 26.97 3.46 3.97
C GLY A 38 27.24 2.63 2.71
N LEU A 39 26.68 3.02 1.57
CA LEU A 39 26.78 2.32 0.30
C LEU A 39 27.35 3.24 -0.81
N LYS A 40 27.81 2.63 -1.90
CA LYS A 40 28.15 3.36 -3.10
C LYS A 40 26.91 3.63 -3.95
N GLU A 41 26.88 4.75 -4.68
CA GLU A 41 25.74 5.13 -5.53
C GLU A 41 25.32 4.01 -6.50
N ARG A 42 26.26 3.30 -7.12
CA ARG A 42 25.96 2.15 -7.98
C ARG A 42 25.16 1.04 -7.29
N SER A 43 25.26 0.94 -5.95
CA SER A 43 24.54 -0.04 -5.18
C SER A 43 23.06 0.32 -5.02
N PHE A 44 22.71 1.61 -5.07
CA PHE A 44 21.33 2.08 -5.08
C PHE A 44 20.58 1.54 -6.29
N TYR A 45 21.14 1.70 -7.49
CA TYR A 45 20.51 1.29 -8.74
C TYR A 45 20.34 -0.24 -8.91
N ARG A 46 20.93 -1.03 -8.02
CA ARG A 46 20.66 -2.47 -7.94
C ARG A 46 19.32 -2.79 -7.29
N TYR A 47 18.81 -1.89 -6.43
CA TYR A 47 17.57 -2.05 -5.68
C TYR A 47 16.45 -1.18 -6.23
N PHE A 48 16.77 0.00 -6.74
CA PHE A 48 15.79 0.99 -7.16
C PHE A 48 16.19 1.61 -8.49
N PRO A 49 15.29 1.66 -9.49
CA PRO A 49 15.59 2.25 -10.80
C PRO A 49 15.77 3.76 -10.73
N ASP A 50 15.12 4.44 -9.80
CA ASP A 50 15.26 5.87 -9.57
C ASP A 50 14.96 6.27 -8.11
N LYS A 51 15.19 7.56 -7.80
CA LYS A 51 15.03 8.13 -6.46
C LYS A 51 13.58 8.00 -5.91
N ARG A 52 12.57 8.04 -6.77
CA ARG A 52 11.16 7.94 -6.37
C ARG A 52 10.85 6.54 -5.83
N GLU A 53 11.41 5.52 -6.45
CA GLU A 53 11.12 4.12 -6.14
C GLU A 53 11.57 3.70 -4.73
N VAL A 54 12.51 4.43 -4.12
CA VAL A 54 13.04 4.07 -2.79
C VAL A 54 11.97 4.06 -1.69
N LEU A 55 10.89 4.84 -1.83
CA LEU A 55 9.76 4.84 -0.90
C LEU A 55 8.63 3.89 -1.32
N PHE A 56 8.71 3.31 -2.51
CA PHE A 56 7.71 2.40 -3.06
C PHE A 56 8.25 0.99 -3.25
N ALA A 57 9.36 0.67 -2.57
CA ALA A 57 9.96 -0.65 -2.59
C ALA A 57 8.92 -1.71 -2.21
N GLY A 58 8.70 -2.62 -3.12
CA GLY A 58 7.86 -3.74 -2.92
C GLY A 58 7.02 -4.12 -4.13
N ASP A 59 7.65 -4.65 -5.17
CA ASP A 59 6.99 -5.64 -6.03
C ASP A 59 6.46 -6.81 -5.17
N GLU A 60 7.01 -6.93 -3.95
CA GLU A 60 6.58 -7.87 -2.92
C GLU A 60 5.11 -7.69 -2.49
N ILE A 61 4.58 -6.45 -2.41
CA ILE A 61 3.18 -6.22 -2.02
C ILE A 61 2.23 -6.76 -3.10
N GLU A 62 2.48 -6.45 -4.37
CA GLU A 62 1.65 -6.90 -5.48
C GLU A 62 1.64 -8.44 -5.57
N SER A 63 2.83 -9.07 -5.62
CA SER A 63 2.94 -10.52 -5.67
C SER A 63 2.38 -11.21 -4.42
N HIS A 64 2.54 -10.60 -3.25
CA HIS A 64 1.95 -11.10 -2.01
C HIS A 64 0.41 -11.07 -2.07
N LEU A 65 -0.18 -9.95 -2.49
CA LEU A 65 -1.64 -9.84 -2.60
C LEU A 65 -2.22 -10.81 -3.62
N VAL A 66 -1.55 -10.99 -4.78
CA VAL A 66 -1.95 -12.00 -5.77
C VAL A 66 -1.92 -13.39 -5.16
N ALA A 67 -0.82 -13.77 -4.49
CA ALA A 67 -0.67 -15.08 -3.88
C ALA A 67 -1.71 -15.33 -2.77
N GLN A 68 -1.96 -14.34 -1.89
CA GLN A 68 -2.96 -14.44 -0.83
C GLN A 68 -4.38 -14.59 -1.41
N LEU A 69 -4.70 -13.85 -2.47
CA LEU A 69 -6.00 -13.92 -3.12
C LEU A 69 -6.20 -15.24 -3.87
N GLU A 70 -5.15 -15.78 -4.51
CA GLU A 70 -5.19 -17.11 -5.14
C GLU A 70 -5.36 -18.24 -4.11
N ALA A 71 -4.74 -18.11 -2.94
CA ALA A 71 -4.85 -19.07 -1.84
C ALA A 71 -6.13 -18.92 -1.00
N ALA A 72 -6.89 -17.84 -1.19
CA ALA A 72 -8.09 -17.57 -0.40
C ALA A 72 -9.17 -18.65 -0.61
N ASP A 73 -9.89 -18.99 0.48
CA ASP A 73 -10.98 -19.96 0.46
C ASP A 73 -11.94 -19.70 -0.72
N PRO A 74 -12.20 -20.69 -1.59
CA PRO A 74 -13.16 -20.59 -2.67
C PRO A 74 -14.58 -20.22 -2.23
N GLY A 75 -14.95 -20.51 -0.98
CA GLY A 75 -16.25 -20.17 -0.40
C GLY A 75 -16.44 -18.69 -0.08
N LEU A 76 -15.36 -17.92 -0.01
CA LEU A 76 -15.45 -16.47 0.22
C LEU A 76 -15.96 -15.76 -1.03
N THR A 77 -16.79 -14.74 -0.83
CA THR A 77 -17.11 -13.80 -1.89
C THR A 77 -15.86 -13.06 -2.37
N PRO A 78 -15.83 -12.53 -3.60
CA PRO A 78 -14.70 -11.76 -4.11
C PRO A 78 -14.27 -10.59 -3.21
N ILE A 79 -15.24 -9.90 -2.58
CA ILE A 79 -14.96 -8.79 -1.65
C ILE A 79 -14.31 -9.31 -0.37
N GLU A 80 -14.84 -10.38 0.23
CA GLU A 80 -14.28 -10.98 1.44
C GLU A 80 -12.85 -11.49 1.20
N ALA A 81 -12.61 -12.13 0.06
CA ALA A 81 -11.27 -12.61 -0.30
C ALA A 81 -10.27 -11.45 -0.46
N LEU A 82 -10.67 -10.34 -1.10
CA LEU A 82 -9.84 -9.14 -1.24
C LEU A 82 -9.57 -8.47 0.10
N LEU A 83 -10.58 -8.33 0.96
CA LEU A 83 -10.42 -7.76 2.31
C LEU A 83 -9.46 -8.61 3.15
N ALA A 84 -9.57 -9.94 3.06
CA ALA A 84 -8.67 -10.86 3.76
C ALA A 84 -7.22 -10.74 3.25
N ALA A 85 -7.02 -10.71 1.92
CA ALA A 85 -5.69 -10.58 1.32
C ALA A 85 -5.01 -9.25 1.69
N LEU A 86 -5.75 -8.14 1.64
CA LEU A 86 -5.22 -6.82 2.04
C LEU A 86 -4.95 -6.74 3.55
N GLY A 87 -5.80 -7.35 4.38
CA GLY A 87 -5.57 -7.43 5.82
C GLY A 87 -4.31 -8.21 6.17
N ALA A 88 -4.04 -9.31 5.46
CA ALA A 88 -2.83 -10.12 5.63
C ALA A 88 -1.55 -9.39 5.20
N ALA A 89 -1.63 -8.36 4.35
CA ALA A 89 -0.48 -7.57 3.94
C ALA A 89 0.18 -6.80 5.10
N GLU A 90 -0.49 -6.66 6.25
CA GLU A 90 0.12 -6.09 7.47
C GLU A 90 1.43 -6.79 7.85
N GLU A 91 1.53 -8.09 7.63
CA GLU A 91 2.72 -8.90 7.99
C GLU A 91 3.98 -8.50 7.22
N ILE A 92 3.82 -7.96 6.01
CA ILE A 92 4.94 -7.56 5.15
C ILE A 92 5.18 -6.05 5.14
N PHE A 93 4.34 -5.28 5.80
CA PHE A 93 4.49 -3.83 5.86
C PHE A 93 5.72 -3.43 6.67
N ARG A 94 6.29 -2.29 6.31
CA ARG A 94 7.28 -1.60 7.15
C ARG A 94 6.64 -1.21 8.49
N PRO A 95 7.44 -0.99 9.55
CA PRO A 95 6.91 -0.53 10.83
C PRO A 95 6.00 0.69 10.68
N ARG A 96 4.94 0.76 11.50
CA ARG A 96 3.93 1.83 11.43
C ARG A 96 4.55 3.24 11.48
N GLU A 97 5.56 3.43 12.32
CA GLU A 97 6.28 4.71 12.40
C GLU A 97 6.89 5.10 11.04
N PHE A 98 7.53 4.15 10.34
CA PHE A 98 8.07 4.38 9.00
C PHE A 98 6.96 4.76 8.02
N LEU A 99 5.82 4.05 8.04
CA LEU A 99 4.70 4.31 7.13
C LEU A 99 4.06 5.68 7.39
N VAL A 100 3.93 6.11 8.64
CA VAL A 100 3.43 7.46 9.00
C VAL A 100 4.36 8.53 8.43
N ARG A 101 5.67 8.40 8.64
CA ARG A 101 6.66 9.34 8.12
C ARG A 101 6.66 9.37 6.59
N ARG A 102 6.68 8.18 5.97
CA ARG A 102 6.58 8.02 4.51
C ARG A 102 5.35 8.71 3.95
N GLY A 103 4.18 8.50 4.55
CA GLY A 103 2.93 9.14 4.12
C GLY A 103 3.01 10.67 4.13
N LYS A 104 3.63 11.27 5.16
CA LYS A 104 3.85 12.72 5.22
C LYS A 104 4.76 13.22 4.08
N VAL A 105 5.85 12.50 3.80
CA VAL A 105 6.76 12.85 2.70
C VAL A 105 6.06 12.75 1.35
N ILE A 106 5.28 11.70 1.12
CA ILE A 106 4.52 11.52 -0.13
C ILE A 106 3.48 12.64 -0.29
N ALA A 107 2.68 12.93 0.73
CA ALA A 107 1.65 13.96 0.69
C ALA A 107 2.21 15.37 0.42
N ALA A 108 3.44 15.64 0.86
CA ALA A 108 4.12 16.91 0.64
C ALA A 108 4.76 17.07 -0.76
N ASN A 109 4.80 16.00 -1.57
CA ASN A 109 5.53 15.99 -2.85
C ASN A 109 4.65 15.45 -3.98
N PRO A 110 4.17 16.31 -4.92
CA PRO A 110 3.27 15.89 -6.01
C PRO A 110 3.81 14.73 -6.85
N ALA A 111 5.11 14.71 -7.16
CA ALA A 111 5.73 13.63 -7.94
C ALA A 111 5.69 12.27 -7.22
N LEU A 112 5.78 12.25 -5.88
CA LEU A 112 5.63 11.04 -5.09
C LEU A 112 4.17 10.63 -4.95
N ALA A 113 3.26 11.59 -4.79
CA ALA A 113 1.82 11.32 -4.76
C ALA A 113 1.32 10.71 -6.08
N GLU A 114 1.78 11.25 -7.23
CA GLU A 114 1.50 10.66 -8.53
C GLU A 114 2.04 9.23 -8.63
N ARG A 115 3.26 8.98 -8.17
CA ARG A 115 3.86 7.64 -8.18
C ARG A 115 3.08 6.65 -7.32
N GLU A 116 2.56 7.08 -6.18
CA GLU A 116 1.72 6.25 -5.31
C GLU A 116 0.42 5.84 -6.03
N LEU A 117 -0.23 6.76 -6.74
CA LEU A 117 -1.43 6.45 -7.53
C LEU A 117 -1.13 5.45 -8.65
N ILE A 118 0.00 5.58 -9.34
CA ILE A 118 0.43 4.63 -10.37
C ILE A 118 0.65 3.23 -9.77
N LYS A 119 1.28 3.14 -8.58
CA LYS A 119 1.47 1.85 -7.89
C LYS A 119 0.13 1.21 -7.48
N LEU A 120 -0.81 1.99 -6.97
CA LEU A 120 -2.14 1.49 -6.64
C LEU A 120 -2.90 0.99 -7.88
N ALA A 121 -2.78 1.69 -9.01
CA ALA A 121 -3.34 1.24 -10.28
C ALA A 121 -2.72 -0.08 -10.76
N SER A 122 -1.38 -0.22 -10.67
CA SER A 122 -0.68 -1.47 -11.00
C SER A 122 -1.17 -2.65 -10.14
N ILE A 123 -1.32 -2.44 -8.84
CA ILE A 123 -1.86 -3.46 -7.93
C ILE A 123 -3.28 -3.84 -8.36
N ALA A 124 -4.14 -2.87 -8.66
CA ALA A 124 -5.49 -3.14 -9.13
C ALA A 124 -5.49 -3.97 -10.42
N ASP A 125 -4.64 -3.61 -11.40
CA ASP A 125 -4.51 -4.33 -12.66
C ASP A 125 -4.03 -5.78 -12.47
N ALA A 126 -3.10 -6.02 -11.54
CA ALA A 126 -2.61 -7.37 -11.23
C ALA A 126 -3.68 -8.25 -10.55
N LEU A 127 -4.58 -7.66 -9.77
CA LEU A 127 -5.65 -8.39 -9.06
C LEU A 127 -6.85 -8.73 -9.96
N VAL A 128 -7.11 -7.98 -11.04
CA VAL A 128 -8.26 -8.21 -11.94
C VAL A 128 -8.32 -9.67 -12.43
N PRO A 129 -7.27 -10.24 -13.05
CA PRO A 129 -7.35 -11.62 -13.57
C PRO A 129 -7.56 -12.67 -12.46
N VAL A 130 -7.17 -12.38 -11.22
CA VAL A 130 -7.40 -13.29 -10.09
C VAL A 130 -8.89 -13.30 -9.69
N ILE A 131 -9.51 -12.12 -9.65
CA ILE A 131 -10.94 -11.98 -9.34
C ILE A 131 -11.80 -12.55 -10.49
N GLU A 132 -11.39 -12.39 -11.74
CA GLU A 132 -12.07 -13.01 -12.89
C GLU A 132 -12.08 -14.54 -12.81
N ARG A 133 -10.97 -15.16 -12.40
CA ARG A 133 -10.89 -16.62 -12.16
C ARG A 133 -11.84 -17.10 -11.06
N ARG A 134 -12.30 -16.22 -10.18
CA ARG A 134 -13.36 -16.49 -9.19
C ARG A 134 -14.78 -16.32 -9.75
N GLY A 135 -14.94 -16.20 -11.09
CA GLY A 135 -16.23 -16.13 -11.78
C GLY A 135 -16.87 -14.75 -11.86
N VAL A 136 -16.08 -13.69 -11.66
CA VAL A 136 -16.56 -12.30 -11.76
C VAL A 136 -16.31 -11.75 -13.17
N ASP A 137 -17.30 -11.04 -13.71
CA ASP A 137 -17.16 -10.31 -14.98
C ASP A 137 -16.05 -9.26 -14.90
N PRO A 138 -15.23 -9.04 -15.96
CA PRO A 138 -14.09 -8.13 -15.93
C PRO A 138 -14.40 -6.71 -15.46
N GLY A 139 -15.50 -6.13 -15.93
CA GLY A 139 -15.92 -4.77 -15.52
C GLY A 139 -16.30 -4.71 -14.04
N LYS A 140 -16.94 -5.75 -13.52
CA LYS A 140 -17.27 -5.88 -12.10
C LYS A 140 -16.04 -6.18 -11.27
N ALA A 141 -15.09 -6.98 -11.75
CA ALA A 141 -13.84 -7.30 -11.06
C ALA A 141 -13.07 -6.02 -10.74
N ARG A 142 -12.86 -5.15 -11.73
CA ARG A 142 -12.20 -3.86 -11.52
C ARG A 142 -12.93 -2.98 -10.52
N PHE A 143 -14.24 -2.85 -10.64
CA PHE A 143 -15.06 -2.05 -9.72
C PHE A 143 -14.95 -2.55 -8.27
N ILE A 144 -15.03 -3.87 -8.05
CA ILE A 144 -14.87 -4.47 -6.71
C ILE A 144 -13.50 -4.15 -6.12
N ILE A 145 -12.44 -4.29 -6.93
CA ILE A 145 -11.08 -3.98 -6.49
C ILE A 145 -10.96 -2.51 -6.11
N ASP A 146 -11.45 -1.59 -6.93
CA ASP A 146 -11.39 -0.15 -6.66
C ASP A 146 -12.14 0.22 -5.36
N VAL A 147 -13.29 -0.39 -5.10
CA VAL A 147 -14.04 -0.23 -3.83
C VAL A 147 -13.22 -0.73 -2.64
N VAL A 148 -12.64 -1.93 -2.73
CA VAL A 148 -11.85 -2.49 -1.62
C VAL A 148 -10.57 -1.71 -1.39
N LEU A 149 -9.90 -1.21 -2.42
CA LEU A 149 -8.76 -0.30 -2.28
C LEU A 149 -9.17 1.06 -1.67
N ALA A 150 -10.37 1.55 -1.95
CA ALA A 150 -10.90 2.74 -1.27
C ALA A 150 -11.15 2.48 0.23
N ILE A 151 -11.70 1.32 0.58
CA ILE A 151 -11.84 0.88 1.99
C ILE A 151 -10.47 0.81 2.67
N HIS A 152 -9.49 0.17 2.03
CA HIS A 152 -8.12 0.09 2.55
C HIS A 152 -7.53 1.49 2.80
N ARG A 153 -7.61 2.38 1.80
CA ARG A 153 -7.12 3.77 1.94
C ARG A 153 -7.78 4.52 3.08
N HIS A 154 -9.08 4.30 3.31
CA HIS A 154 -9.82 4.89 4.43
C HIS A 154 -9.41 4.29 5.78
N ALA A 155 -9.12 2.99 5.83
CA ALA A 155 -8.71 2.27 7.03
C ALA A 155 -7.28 2.59 7.49
N MET A 156 -6.37 2.88 6.55
CA MET A 156 -4.95 3.09 6.83
C MET A 156 -4.64 4.13 7.92
N PRO A 157 -5.23 5.35 7.91
CA PRO A 157 -4.96 6.34 8.97
C PRO A 157 -5.37 5.85 10.37
N ARG A 158 -6.48 5.15 10.48
CA ARG A 158 -6.94 4.56 11.74
C ARG A 158 -5.97 3.49 12.23
N TRP A 159 -5.66 2.53 11.38
CA TRP A 159 -4.70 1.48 11.70
C TRP A 159 -3.32 2.04 12.11
N LEU A 160 -2.83 3.09 11.45
CA LEU A 160 -1.56 3.72 11.79
C LEU A 160 -1.61 4.45 13.14
N ALA A 161 -2.78 4.99 13.53
CA ALA A 161 -2.96 5.75 14.78
C ALA A 161 -3.23 4.87 16.00
N GLU A 162 -3.81 3.67 15.82
CA GLU A 162 -4.27 2.79 16.88
C GLU A 162 -3.39 1.53 16.99
N PRO A 163 -2.41 1.47 17.92
CA PRO A 163 -1.45 0.36 18.00
C PRO A 163 -2.08 -1.02 18.20
N ASP A 164 -3.19 -1.09 18.92
CA ASP A 164 -3.87 -2.33 19.27
C ASP A 164 -4.87 -2.81 18.19
N THR A 165 -5.10 -2.01 17.15
CA THR A 165 -5.99 -2.34 16.04
C THR A 165 -5.21 -3.01 14.91
N THR A 166 -5.68 -4.16 14.40
CA THR A 166 -5.11 -4.78 13.19
C THR A 166 -5.63 -4.09 11.94
N LEU A 167 -4.90 -4.21 10.83
CA LEU A 167 -5.36 -3.69 9.53
C LEU A 167 -6.71 -4.31 9.12
N SER A 168 -6.88 -5.62 9.34
CA SER A 168 -8.14 -6.31 9.08
C SER A 168 -9.32 -5.71 9.88
N GLN A 169 -9.11 -5.37 11.15
CA GLN A 169 -10.15 -4.73 11.98
C GLN A 169 -10.49 -3.33 11.48
N ALA A 170 -9.48 -2.51 11.15
CA ALA A 170 -9.69 -1.18 10.60
C ALA A 170 -10.43 -1.22 9.24
N MET A 171 -10.10 -2.20 8.39
CA MET A 171 -10.79 -2.41 7.11
C MET A 171 -12.23 -2.87 7.30
N ALA A 172 -12.49 -3.79 8.23
CA ALA A 172 -13.85 -4.24 8.53
C ALA A 172 -14.74 -3.09 9.01
N GLN A 173 -14.21 -2.21 9.85
CA GLN A 173 -14.93 -1.03 10.32
C GLN A 173 -15.20 -0.05 9.16
N SER A 174 -14.21 0.22 8.30
CA SER A 174 -14.39 1.09 7.12
C SER A 174 -15.40 0.52 6.12
N ALA A 175 -15.44 -0.81 5.96
CA ALA A 175 -16.43 -1.48 5.12
C ALA A 175 -17.85 -1.35 5.70
N ALA A 176 -17.99 -1.44 7.03
CA ALA A 176 -19.28 -1.22 7.71
C ALA A 176 -19.79 0.22 7.53
N GLU A 177 -18.91 1.21 7.70
CA GLU A 177 -19.22 2.64 7.47
C GLU A 177 -19.69 2.88 6.02
N LEU A 178 -19.02 2.28 5.03
CA LEU A 178 -19.44 2.36 3.62
C LEU A 178 -20.83 1.72 3.42
N SER A 179 -21.07 0.56 4.02
CA SER A 179 -22.38 -0.13 3.93
C SER A 179 -23.50 0.73 4.50
N GLU A 180 -23.30 1.40 5.62
CA GLU A 180 -24.25 2.32 6.22
C GLU A 180 -24.54 3.54 5.33
N ALA A 181 -23.50 4.12 4.76
CA ALA A 181 -23.63 5.24 3.82
C ALA A 181 -24.45 4.86 2.58
N ILE A 182 -24.23 3.68 2.02
CA ILE A 182 -25.00 3.17 0.86
C ILE A 182 -26.48 2.95 1.25
N LYS A 183 -26.78 2.38 2.42
CA LYS A 183 -28.15 2.21 2.90
C LYS A 183 -28.89 3.55 3.06
N ALA A 184 -28.19 4.57 3.57
CA ALA A 184 -28.75 5.92 3.72
C ALA A 184 -29.11 6.54 2.37
N LEU A 185 -28.29 6.35 1.32
CA LEU A 185 -28.60 6.82 -0.04
C LEU A 185 -29.85 6.14 -0.61
N GLY A 186 -30.00 4.81 -0.41
CA GLY A 186 -31.17 4.05 -0.87
C GLY A 186 -32.50 4.48 -0.21
N SER A 187 -32.45 4.90 1.06
CA SER A 187 -33.64 5.36 1.78
C SER A 187 -34.12 6.76 1.37
N THR A 188 -33.21 7.61 0.84
CA THR A 188 -33.56 8.97 0.38
C THR A 188 -34.24 8.97 -1.00
N SER A 189 -34.11 7.90 -1.78
CA SER A 189 -34.69 7.80 -3.14
C SER A 189 -36.16 7.33 -3.17
N GLN A 190 -36.80 7.13 -2.01
CA GLN A 190 -38.20 6.66 -1.90
C GLN A 190 -39.19 7.78 -1.48
N HIS A 191 -38.77 9.02 -1.53
CA HIS A 191 -39.60 10.21 -1.30
C HIS A 191 -39.58 11.06 -2.55
#